data_7312ec0816f5a949c25bf49ae9acdfd4
#
_entry.id   7312ec0816f5a949c25bf49ae9acdfd4
#
_cell.length_a   1.000
_cell.length_b   1.000
_cell.length_c   1.000
_cell.angle_alpha   90.00
_cell.angle_beta   90.00
_cell.angle_gamma   90.00
#
_symmetry.space_group_name_H-M   'P 1'
#
loop_
_entity.id
_entity.type
_entity.pdbx_description
1 polymer ?
#
loop_
_entity_poly.entity_id
_entity_poly.type
_entity_poly.pdbx_seq_one_letter_code
_entity_poly.pdbx_strand_id
1 'polypeptide(L)' 'FYATKSVGATFLTVCGGLRTNEKMQVCDENDEPIEGLYNTGIMTGDFYANTYNFVMPGQNLGAVCGTLSYLLGKDLAQL' A
#
# COMPACT_ATOMS: atom_id res chain seq x y z
N PHE A 1 -23.75 -27.37 6.25
CA PHE A 1 -22.46 -26.76 6.61
C PHE A 1 -21.41 -27.07 5.56
N TYR A 2 -20.62 -26.07 5.22
CA TYR A 2 -19.56 -26.23 4.25
C TYR A 2 -18.23 -25.91 4.90
N ALA A 3 -17.23 -26.70 4.60
CA ALA A 3 -15.88 -26.50 5.10
C ALA A 3 -14.90 -26.68 3.96
N THR A 4 -13.89 -25.79 3.90
CA THR A 4 -12.80 -25.92 2.95
C THR A 4 -11.51 -26.22 3.67
N LYS A 5 -10.73 -27.13 3.11
CA LYS A 5 -9.43 -27.47 3.66
C LYS A 5 -8.36 -26.94 2.70
N SER A 6 -7.52 -26.03 3.19
CA SER A 6 -6.42 -25.51 2.38
C SER A 6 -5.22 -26.43 2.47
N VAL A 7 -4.67 -26.77 1.30
CA VAL A 7 -3.50 -27.63 1.22
C VAL A 7 -2.43 -26.88 0.43
N GLY A 8 -1.23 -26.74 1.02
CA GLY A 8 -0.14 -26.03 0.37
C GLY A 8 -0.02 -24.57 0.82
N ALA A 9 0.83 -23.83 0.13
CA ALA A 9 1.09 -22.43 0.45
C ALA A 9 0.07 -21.51 -0.24
N THR A 10 -0.43 -20.53 0.51
CA THR A 10 -1.35 -19.52 -0.03
C THR A 10 -0.85 -18.13 0.33
N PHE A 11 -1.14 -17.15 -0.55
CA PHE A 11 -0.81 -15.76 -0.30
C PHE A 11 -2.08 -14.93 -0.18
N LEU A 12 -2.18 -14.16 0.90
CA LEU A 12 -3.25 -13.18 1.05
C LEU A 12 -2.75 -11.78 0.73
N THR A 13 -1.53 -11.47 1.16
CA THR A 13 -0.94 -10.16 0.95
C THR A 13 0.58 -10.26 0.97
N VAL A 14 1.22 -9.20 0.50
CA VAL A 14 2.69 -9.10 0.48
C VAL A 14 3.07 -7.78 1.13
N CYS A 15 4.06 -7.79 2.02
CA CYS A 15 4.50 -6.59 2.71
C CYS A 15 5.50 -5.74 1.93
N GLY A 16 6.11 -6.31 0.89
CA GLY A 16 7.01 -5.58 0.02
C GLY A 16 6.26 -4.75 -1.01
N GLY A 17 6.94 -3.81 -1.63
CA GLY A 17 6.34 -3.00 -2.67
C GLY A 17 7.19 -1.78 -2.98
N LEU A 18 6.60 -0.83 -3.67
CA LEU A 18 7.27 0.39 -4.08
C LEU A 18 7.47 1.31 -2.89
N ARG A 19 8.65 1.91 -2.82
CA ARG A 19 8.97 2.85 -1.75
C ARG A 19 8.47 4.23 -2.12
N THR A 20 7.77 4.88 -1.20
CA THR A 20 7.18 6.19 -1.44
C THR A 20 7.55 7.16 -0.33
N ASN A 21 7.43 8.46 -0.62
CA ASN A 21 7.60 9.50 0.38
C ASN A 21 6.24 9.95 0.93
N GLU A 22 6.23 11.01 1.73
CA GLU A 22 5.01 11.52 2.36
C GLU A 22 3.99 12.04 1.36
N LYS A 23 4.41 12.36 0.13
CA LYS A 23 3.55 12.83 -0.95
C LYS A 23 3.13 11.71 -1.88
N MET A 24 3.40 10.45 -1.50
CA MET A 24 3.07 9.27 -2.28
C MET A 24 3.79 9.20 -3.62
N GLN A 25 4.91 9.90 -3.74
CA GLN A 25 5.79 9.80 -4.90
C GLN A 25 6.69 8.58 -4.78
N VAL A 26 6.82 7.82 -5.86
CA VAL A 26 7.71 6.66 -5.86
C VAL A 26 9.16 7.13 -5.86
N CYS A 27 9.95 6.56 -4.96
CA CYS A 27 11.36 6.93 -4.80
C CYS A 27 12.27 5.88 -5.42
N ASP A 28 13.42 6.33 -5.92
CA ASP A 28 14.43 5.43 -6.46
C ASP A 28 15.31 4.85 -5.33
N GLU A 29 16.37 4.14 -5.70
CA GLU A 29 17.27 3.51 -4.72
C GLU A 29 18.03 4.51 -3.85
N ASN A 30 18.09 5.77 -4.26
CA ASN A 30 18.75 6.85 -3.52
C ASN A 30 17.74 7.69 -2.72
N ASP A 31 16.50 7.21 -2.61
CA ASP A 31 15.40 7.90 -1.92
C ASP A 31 14.99 9.23 -2.57
N GLU A 32 15.32 9.40 -3.84
CA GLU A 32 14.89 10.57 -4.58
C GLU A 32 13.60 10.28 -5.35
N PRO A 33 12.61 11.17 -5.29
CA PRO A 33 11.34 10.92 -5.97
C PRO A 33 11.50 10.93 -7.49
N ILE A 34 10.85 9.97 -8.13
CA ILE A 34 10.80 9.88 -9.58
C ILE A 34 9.69 10.82 -10.07
N GLU A 35 10.04 11.77 -10.89
CA GLU A 35 9.09 12.78 -11.36
C GLU A 35 7.92 12.15 -12.11
N GLY A 36 6.71 12.53 -11.73
CA GLY A 36 5.49 12.07 -12.40
C GLY A 36 5.02 10.69 -12.00
N LEU A 37 5.70 10.01 -11.07
CA LEU A 37 5.33 8.65 -10.68
C LEU A 37 4.86 8.62 -9.23
N TYR A 38 3.63 8.16 -9.04
CA TYR A 38 2.99 8.08 -7.73
C TYR A 38 2.51 6.66 -7.48
N ASN A 39 2.34 6.31 -6.21
CA ASN A 39 1.84 5.01 -5.82
C ASN A 39 1.04 5.12 -4.54
N THR A 40 -0.04 4.35 -4.48
CA THR A 40 -0.87 4.29 -3.29
C THR A 40 -1.51 2.91 -3.20
N GLY A 41 -2.11 2.61 -2.05
CA GLY A 41 -2.75 1.33 -1.84
C GLY A 41 -1.77 0.27 -1.37
N ILE A 42 -2.16 -0.98 -1.53
CA ILE A 42 -1.39 -2.11 -0.98
C ILE A 42 -0.10 -2.41 -1.75
N MET A 43 0.13 -1.75 -2.89
CA MET A 43 1.40 -1.85 -3.60
C MET A 43 2.52 -1.05 -2.93
N THR A 44 2.19 -0.24 -1.94
CA THR A 44 3.18 0.56 -1.22
C THR A 44 3.98 -0.33 -0.28
N GLY A 45 5.30 -0.32 -0.44
CA GLY A 45 6.19 -1.03 0.46
C GLY A 45 6.45 -0.22 1.72
N ASP A 46 7.12 -0.84 2.67
CA ASP A 46 7.54 -0.23 3.94
C ASP A 46 6.40 0.27 4.84
N PHE A 47 5.14 0.13 4.42
CA PHE A 47 4.02 0.60 5.22
C PHE A 47 3.92 -0.13 6.57
N TYR A 48 4.17 -1.44 6.54
CA TYR A 48 4.13 -2.27 7.76
C TYR A 48 5.52 -2.67 8.25
N ALA A 49 6.56 -2.28 7.54
CA ALA A 49 7.95 -2.53 7.92
C ALA A 49 8.19 -3.99 8.32
N ASN A 50 7.90 -4.92 7.43
CA ASN A 50 8.08 -6.36 7.60
C ASN A 50 7.11 -7.05 8.56
N THR A 51 6.17 -6.33 9.15
CA THR A 51 5.21 -6.92 10.07
C THR A 51 3.79 -6.53 9.67
N TYR A 52 3.06 -7.48 9.06
CA TYR A 52 1.67 -7.22 8.68
C TYR A 52 0.77 -7.21 9.92
N ASN A 53 -0.01 -6.15 10.05
CA ASN A 53 -0.84 -5.93 11.23
C ASN A 53 -2.32 -6.11 10.91
N PHE A 54 -2.96 -7.15 11.47
CA PHE A 54 -4.38 -7.41 11.32
C PHE A 54 -5.24 -6.75 12.41
N VAL A 55 -4.61 -6.11 13.39
CA VAL A 55 -5.30 -5.68 14.60
C VAL A 55 -6.27 -4.53 14.35
N MET A 56 -6.00 -3.73 13.31
CA MET A 56 -6.78 -2.52 13.05
C MET A 56 -7.72 -2.73 11.87
N PRO A 57 -9.03 -2.96 12.12
CA PRO A 57 -9.99 -3.14 11.02
C PRO A 57 -10.04 -1.92 10.09
N GLY A 58 -10.09 -2.18 8.79
CA GLY A 58 -10.17 -1.13 7.79
C GLY A 58 -8.87 -0.42 7.48
N GLN A 59 -7.76 -0.82 8.08
CA GLN A 59 -6.49 -0.16 7.84
C GLN A 59 -6.05 -0.26 6.38
N ASN A 60 -6.10 -1.45 5.78
CA ASN A 60 -5.71 -1.61 4.39
C ASN A 60 -6.73 -1.01 3.41
N LEU A 61 -7.98 -1.46 3.49
CA LEU A 61 -8.98 -1.06 2.51
C LEU A 61 -9.53 0.34 2.76
N GLY A 62 -9.74 0.69 4.02
CA GLY A 62 -10.28 2.01 4.37
C GLY A 62 -9.23 3.11 4.34
N ALA A 63 -8.15 2.95 5.11
CA ALA A 63 -7.14 4.00 5.23
C ALA A 63 -6.18 4.02 4.05
N VAL A 64 -5.50 2.89 3.76
CA VAL A 64 -4.45 2.88 2.75
C VAL A 64 -5.02 2.99 1.35
N CYS A 65 -6.01 2.16 1.00
CA CYS A 65 -6.56 2.17 -0.35
C CYS A 65 -7.58 3.29 -0.56
N GLY A 66 -8.41 3.57 0.42
CA GLY A 66 -9.47 4.57 0.30
C GLY A 66 -9.00 5.98 0.56
N THR A 67 -8.66 6.27 1.81
CA THR A 67 -8.35 7.64 2.25
C THR A 67 -7.10 8.21 1.59
N LEU A 68 -6.00 7.46 1.58
CA LEU A 68 -4.76 7.96 1.00
C LEU A 68 -4.87 8.13 -0.51
N SER A 69 -5.59 7.24 -1.19
CA SER A 69 -5.81 7.37 -2.62
C SER A 69 -6.67 8.59 -2.96
N TYR A 70 -7.68 8.86 -2.14
CA TYR A 70 -8.51 10.05 -2.29
C TYR A 70 -7.66 11.33 -2.14
N LEU A 71 -6.82 11.37 -1.11
CA LEU A 71 -5.97 12.53 -0.85
C LEU A 71 -4.97 12.74 -1.99
N LEU A 72 -4.38 11.66 -2.49
CA LEU A 72 -3.46 11.75 -3.62
C LEU A 72 -4.16 12.29 -4.87
N GLY A 73 -5.33 11.77 -5.18
CA GLY A 73 -6.10 12.25 -6.33
C GLY A 73 -6.43 13.73 -6.21
N LYS A 74 -6.80 14.18 -5.02
CA LYS A 74 -7.09 15.57 -4.76
C LYS A 74 -5.86 16.46 -4.98
N ASP A 75 -4.70 16.01 -4.49
CA ASP A 75 -3.46 16.75 -4.68
C ASP A 75 -3.06 16.83 -6.16
N LEU A 76 -3.19 15.73 -6.88
CA LEU A 76 -2.86 15.69 -8.31
C LEU A 76 -3.78 16.58 -9.13
N ALA A 77 -5.04 16.71 -8.73
CA ALA A 77 -5.99 17.56 -9.44
C ALA A 77 -5.68 19.06 -9.32
N GLN A 78 -4.84 19.43 -8.35
CA GLN A 78 -4.45 20.81 -8.11
C GLN A 78 -3.12 21.20 -8.76
N LEU A 79 -2.47 20.25 -9.41
CA LEU A 79 -1.20 20.52 -10.10
C LEU A 79 -1.38 21.29 -11.41
#